data_b0eca58a8dca09fe3df9553745fe805b
#
_entry.id   b0eca58a8dca09fe3df9553745fe805b
#
_cell.length_a   1.000
_cell.length_b   1.000
_cell.length_c   1.000
_cell.angle_alpha   90.00
_cell.angle_beta   90.00
_cell.angle_gamma   90.00
#
_symmetry.space_group_name_H-M   'P 1'
#
loop_
_entity.id
_entity.type
_entity.pdbx_description
1 polymer ?
#
loop_
_entity_poly.entity_id
_entity_poly.type
_entity_poly.pdbx_seq_one_letter_code
_entity_poly.pdbx_strand_id
1 'polypeptide(L)'
;MVFLINDLRGITARFEVLQGSVPGTSSLRVTGEAESTLSAKVDADLNGSRFLGLARVAGLVSYNSPLQRGDSLTLNAMSSTTGGLMFGLLGYTLPVGNDGVKLGASASAVGYRLDPVEFPLGINGYALTFSSYALYPWARSRNFNLFMVATLDQKHNVDRQDAAGAETQRNISSLTLGVTGDLRDNLLGGAVSTFEANVAAGQVRYADGAPAGLDDAPSYSKIFLGLNRLQNLIDGRLLLYAALRGQYALANLDTGEQFRIGGPDGVRAFAPGEGTGDTGAVLNLELRLLPPEAWLGRLAREMVFSAFVDHGELRYRFDPARQNARFINHAAYSGGGLSLAWERPRHFALRVSVSHPLAGQAKSDTRLRDPRIYAQFSLFY
;
A
#
# COMPACT_ATOMS: atom_id res chain seq x y z
N MET A 1 7.39 16.50 22.52
CA MET A 1 8.58 15.76 22.98
C MET A 1 8.29 14.29 23.34
N VAL A 2 7.33 13.99 24.22
CA VAL A 2 6.98 12.63 24.67
C VAL A 2 6.67 11.67 23.51
N PHE A 3 5.89 12.10 22.51
CA PHE A 3 5.52 11.27 21.37
C PHE A 3 6.70 10.99 20.42
N LEU A 4 7.66 11.92 20.31
CA LEU A 4 8.81 11.77 19.42
C LEU A 4 9.77 10.67 19.89
N ILE A 5 9.89 10.44 21.21
CA ILE A 5 10.75 9.37 21.74
C ILE A 5 10.18 8.00 21.35
N ASN A 6 8.87 7.82 21.39
CA ASN A 6 8.22 6.59 20.97
C ASN A 6 8.17 6.40 19.43
N ASP A 7 8.59 7.39 18.67
CA ASP A 7 8.77 7.26 17.23
C ASP A 7 10.16 6.67 16.86
N LEU A 8 11.09 6.56 17.83
CA LEU A 8 12.38 5.91 17.65
C LEU A 8 12.22 4.39 17.68
N ARG A 9 12.94 3.69 16.82
CA ARG A 9 12.93 2.23 16.78
C ARG A 9 13.85 1.66 17.86
N GLY A 10 13.42 0.54 18.46
CA GLY A 10 14.21 -0.19 19.45
C GLY A 10 14.02 0.28 20.90
N ILE A 11 13.14 1.27 21.14
CA ILE A 11 12.83 1.76 22.47
C ILE A 11 11.35 2.14 22.59
N THR A 12 10.75 1.75 23.72
CA THR A 12 9.42 2.25 24.14
C THR A 12 9.60 3.04 25.41
N ALA A 13 9.21 4.31 25.43
CA ALA A 13 9.28 5.17 26.60
C ALA A 13 7.90 5.27 27.28
N ARG A 14 7.89 5.03 28.61
CA ARG A 14 6.74 5.26 29.49
C ARG A 14 6.97 6.50 30.31
N PHE A 15 5.92 7.28 30.49
CA PHE A 15 5.96 8.55 31.19
C PHE A 15 5.00 8.51 32.37
N GLU A 16 5.51 8.75 33.58
CA GLU A 16 4.73 8.82 34.79
C GLU A 16 4.89 10.22 35.42
N VAL A 17 3.79 10.85 35.76
CA VAL A 17 3.80 12.10 36.53
C VAL A 17 3.75 11.73 38.00
N LEU A 18 4.79 12.06 38.74
CA LEU A 18 4.93 11.83 40.17
C LEU A 18 4.81 13.15 40.91
N GLN A 19 4.52 13.08 42.19
CA GLN A 19 4.60 14.25 43.08
C GLN A 19 6.05 14.74 43.13
N GLY A 20 6.24 16.05 42.95
CA GLY A 20 7.55 16.67 43.07
C GLY A 20 8.06 16.72 44.50
N SER A 21 9.35 17.00 44.66
CA SER A 21 10.01 17.14 45.96
C SER A 21 9.61 18.41 46.74
N VAL A 22 8.97 19.37 46.05
CA VAL A 22 8.45 20.59 46.66
C VAL A 22 6.93 20.65 46.50
N PRO A 23 6.17 21.05 47.55
CA PRO A 23 4.71 21.18 47.45
C PRO A 23 4.30 22.05 46.24
N GLY A 24 3.35 21.57 45.42
CA GLY A 24 2.87 22.25 44.22
C GLY A 24 3.72 21.96 42.95
N THR A 25 4.76 21.13 43.02
CA THR A 25 5.54 20.69 41.86
C THR A 25 5.24 19.25 41.48
N SER A 26 5.48 18.91 40.22
CA SER A 26 5.41 17.56 39.67
C SER A 26 6.74 17.14 39.07
N SER A 27 7.11 15.88 39.24
CA SER A 27 8.28 15.25 38.61
C SER A 27 7.80 14.34 37.50
N LEU A 28 8.51 14.36 36.36
CA LEU A 28 8.25 13.45 35.27
C LEU A 28 9.28 12.31 35.31
N ARG A 29 8.82 11.09 35.57
CA ARG A 29 9.63 9.89 35.43
C ARG A 29 9.50 9.36 34.01
N VAL A 30 10.63 9.19 33.34
CA VAL A 30 10.72 8.58 32.00
C VAL A 30 11.41 7.22 32.15
N THR A 31 10.74 6.14 31.82
CA THR A 31 11.29 4.79 31.83
C THR A 31 11.35 4.30 30.39
N GLY A 32 12.54 3.94 29.92
CA GLY A 32 12.76 3.35 28.61
C GLY A 32 12.82 1.83 28.72
N GLU A 33 12.02 1.13 27.92
CA GLU A 33 12.07 -0.32 27.73
C GLU A 33 12.65 -0.61 26.34
N ALA A 34 13.64 -1.51 26.27
CA ALA A 34 14.17 -1.95 24.98
C ALA A 34 13.14 -2.82 24.26
N GLU A 35 12.91 -2.53 22.99
CA GLU A 35 12.12 -3.38 22.11
C GLU A 35 12.97 -4.47 21.46
N SER A 36 12.34 -5.46 20.84
CA SER A 36 13.04 -6.48 20.07
C SER A 36 13.91 -5.83 18.99
N THR A 37 15.18 -6.22 18.97
CA THR A 37 16.14 -5.74 17.97
C THR A 37 15.81 -6.26 16.58
N LEU A 38 15.22 -7.46 16.50
CA LEU A 38 14.82 -8.09 15.26
C LEU A 38 13.32 -8.38 15.28
N SER A 39 12.64 -8.05 14.21
CA SER A 39 11.28 -8.49 13.94
C SER A 39 11.20 -9.07 12.53
N ALA A 40 10.47 -10.15 12.37
CA ALA A 40 10.29 -10.80 11.09
C ALA A 40 8.82 -11.13 10.85
N LYS A 41 8.44 -11.14 9.59
CA LYS A 41 7.11 -11.53 9.12
C LYS A 41 7.27 -12.38 7.87
N VAL A 42 6.53 -13.46 7.79
CA VAL A 42 6.41 -14.29 6.58
C VAL A 42 4.95 -14.31 6.15
N ASP A 43 4.70 -14.01 4.90
CA ASP A 43 3.38 -14.03 4.28
C ASP A 43 3.31 -15.12 3.22
N ALA A 44 2.18 -15.82 3.14
CA ALA A 44 1.78 -16.64 2.01
C ALA A 44 0.40 -16.18 1.56
N ASP A 45 0.22 -15.88 0.28
CA ASP A 45 -1.03 -15.34 -0.21
C ASP A 45 -1.42 -15.87 -1.62
N LEU A 46 -2.71 -15.67 -1.93
CA LEU A 46 -3.31 -15.92 -3.24
C LEU A 46 -3.73 -14.59 -3.92
N ASN A 47 -3.00 -13.52 -3.64
CA ASN A 47 -3.29 -12.16 -4.13
C ASN A 47 -2.58 -11.85 -5.46
N GLY A 48 -1.91 -12.82 -6.06
CA GLY A 48 -1.20 -12.66 -7.33
C GLY A 48 -2.13 -12.62 -8.54
N SER A 49 -1.57 -12.18 -9.67
CA SER A 49 -2.22 -12.31 -10.98
C SER A 49 -1.99 -13.73 -11.53
N ARG A 50 -2.98 -14.29 -12.24
CA ARG A 50 -2.79 -15.59 -12.94
C ARG A 50 -1.67 -15.55 -13.97
N PHE A 51 -1.36 -14.39 -14.51
CA PHE A 51 -0.32 -14.20 -15.51
C PHE A 51 1.11 -14.22 -14.95
N LEU A 52 1.26 -13.88 -13.66
CA LEU A 52 2.55 -13.80 -12.96
C LEU A 52 2.68 -14.84 -11.84
N GLY A 53 1.61 -15.58 -11.57
CA GLY A 53 1.49 -16.55 -10.48
C GLY A 53 0.54 -16.06 -9.38
N LEU A 54 -0.47 -16.88 -9.10
CA LEU A 54 -1.53 -16.56 -8.11
C LEU A 54 -1.01 -16.62 -6.69
N ALA A 55 -0.30 -17.70 -6.36
CA ALA A 55 0.25 -17.89 -5.03
C ALA A 55 1.61 -17.21 -4.93
N ARG A 56 1.81 -16.47 -3.82
CA ARG A 56 3.04 -15.75 -3.53
C ARG A 56 3.50 -16.04 -2.10
N VAL A 57 4.80 -15.95 -1.90
CA VAL A 57 5.44 -15.98 -0.58
C VAL A 57 6.27 -14.71 -0.43
N ALA A 58 6.16 -14.06 0.71
CA ALA A 58 6.94 -12.87 1.03
C ALA A 58 7.56 -12.98 2.42
N GLY A 59 8.70 -12.32 2.61
CA GLY A 59 9.39 -12.19 3.88
C GLY A 59 9.75 -10.73 4.13
N LEU A 60 9.50 -10.26 5.34
CA LEU A 60 9.91 -8.95 5.84
C LEU A 60 10.74 -9.14 7.09
N VAL A 61 11.94 -8.57 7.11
CA VAL A 61 12.82 -8.54 8.28
C VAL A 61 13.15 -7.09 8.59
N SER A 62 12.96 -6.67 9.83
CA SER A 62 13.35 -5.35 10.30
C SER A 62 14.34 -5.48 11.45
N TYR A 63 15.52 -4.85 11.30
CA TYR A 63 16.52 -4.73 12.33
C TYR A 63 16.42 -3.33 12.95
N ASN A 64 15.93 -3.29 14.18
CA ASN A 64 15.67 -2.05 14.91
C ASN A 64 16.92 -1.56 15.59
N SER A 65 17.25 -0.30 15.37
CA SER A 65 18.36 0.44 15.99
C SER A 65 19.75 -0.22 15.81
N PRO A 66 20.16 -0.62 14.56
CA PRO A 66 21.46 -1.24 14.31
C PRO A 66 22.66 -0.37 14.76
N LEU A 67 22.55 0.95 14.68
CA LEU A 67 23.57 1.89 15.14
C LEU A 67 23.26 2.49 16.53
N GLN A 68 22.24 1.97 17.23
CA GLN A 68 21.79 2.46 18.54
C GLN A 68 21.36 3.93 18.54
N ARG A 69 20.80 4.40 17.41
CA ARG A 69 20.35 5.78 17.19
C ARG A 69 18.84 5.88 16.91
N GLY A 70 18.07 4.80 17.16
CA GLY A 70 16.68 4.74 16.79
C GLY A 70 16.45 4.59 15.28
N ASP A 71 17.47 4.17 14.56
CA ASP A 71 17.49 3.87 13.14
C ASP A 71 16.86 2.49 12.84
N SER A 72 16.61 2.18 11.58
CA SER A 72 16.09 0.88 11.18
C SER A 72 16.59 0.45 9.81
N LEU A 73 16.91 -0.84 9.70
CA LEU A 73 17.22 -1.51 8.45
C LEU A 73 16.08 -2.48 8.13
N THR A 74 15.55 -2.41 6.93
CA THR A 74 14.41 -3.25 6.49
C THR A 74 14.79 -4.01 5.23
N LEU A 75 14.56 -5.32 5.24
CA LEU A 75 14.65 -6.19 4.07
C LEU A 75 13.28 -6.77 3.79
N ASN A 76 12.80 -6.63 2.55
CA ASN A 76 11.57 -7.25 2.07
C ASN A 76 11.88 -8.03 0.79
N ALA A 77 11.39 -9.27 0.71
CA ALA A 77 11.50 -10.10 -0.48
C ALA A 77 10.18 -10.81 -0.74
N MET A 78 9.81 -10.96 -2.01
CA MET A 78 8.58 -11.65 -2.43
C MET A 78 8.85 -12.39 -3.73
N SER A 79 8.24 -13.58 -3.87
CA SER A 79 8.22 -14.34 -5.12
C SER A 79 6.86 -14.99 -5.33
N SER A 80 6.40 -15.03 -6.58
CA SER A 80 5.32 -15.96 -6.95
C SER A 80 5.85 -17.37 -7.03
N THR A 81 5.02 -18.36 -6.75
CA THR A 81 5.38 -19.79 -6.80
C THR A 81 5.75 -20.27 -8.20
N THR A 82 5.31 -19.55 -9.24
CA THR A 82 5.66 -19.81 -10.65
C THR A 82 6.97 -19.16 -11.08
N GLY A 83 7.57 -18.29 -10.24
CA GLY A 83 8.71 -17.47 -10.62
C GLY A 83 8.37 -16.32 -11.59
N GLY A 84 7.09 -16.12 -11.91
CA GLY A 84 6.64 -15.06 -12.82
C GLY A 84 6.72 -13.64 -12.21
N LEU A 85 6.89 -13.53 -10.89
CA LEU A 85 7.12 -12.27 -10.20
C LEU A 85 8.15 -12.47 -9.09
N MET A 86 9.17 -11.65 -9.06
CA MET A 86 10.17 -11.58 -8.00
C MET A 86 10.36 -10.11 -7.59
N PHE A 87 10.45 -9.86 -6.30
CA PHE A 87 10.66 -8.52 -5.73
C PHE A 87 11.63 -8.59 -4.56
N GLY A 88 12.49 -7.59 -4.45
CA GLY A 88 13.37 -7.37 -3.31
C GLY A 88 13.48 -5.88 -3.00
N LEU A 89 13.57 -5.53 -1.72
CA LEU A 89 13.77 -4.18 -1.23
C LEU A 89 14.70 -4.20 -0.02
N LEU A 90 15.68 -3.31 -0.03
CA LEU A 90 16.51 -2.97 1.12
C LEU A 90 16.30 -1.49 1.44
N GLY A 91 15.94 -1.17 2.67
CA GLY A 91 15.68 0.19 3.11
C GLY A 91 16.38 0.50 4.44
N TYR A 92 16.87 1.73 4.57
CA TYR A 92 17.46 2.24 5.80
C TYR A 92 16.84 3.59 6.16
N THR A 93 16.51 3.76 7.44
CA THR A 93 15.92 4.99 7.99
C THR A 93 16.71 5.44 9.20
N LEU A 94 17.05 6.72 9.25
CA LEU A 94 17.81 7.33 10.33
C LEU A 94 17.06 8.56 10.86
N PRO A 95 16.77 8.66 12.18
CA PRO A 95 16.33 9.90 12.80
C PRO A 95 17.48 10.92 12.84
N VAL A 96 17.16 12.18 12.54
CA VAL A 96 18.15 13.26 12.46
C VAL A 96 17.67 14.45 13.29
N GLY A 97 18.58 15.00 14.08
CA GLY A 97 18.27 16.13 14.97
C GLY A 97 17.37 15.74 16.14
N ASN A 98 16.74 16.74 16.74
CA ASN A 98 15.90 16.60 17.95
C ASN A 98 14.39 16.81 17.68
N ASP A 99 14.03 17.21 16.45
CA ASP A 99 12.67 17.56 16.07
C ASP A 99 11.89 16.39 15.46
N GLY A 100 12.48 15.17 15.51
CA GLY A 100 11.86 13.95 15.00
C GLY A 100 11.91 13.77 13.48
N VAL A 101 12.74 14.56 12.79
CA VAL A 101 13.02 14.37 11.35
C VAL A 101 13.61 12.98 11.13
N LYS A 102 13.14 12.29 10.10
CA LYS A 102 13.71 11.01 9.64
C LYS A 102 14.13 11.14 8.18
N LEU A 103 15.34 10.71 7.89
CA LEU A 103 15.83 10.54 6.54
C LEU A 103 15.90 9.06 6.22
N GLY A 104 15.55 8.68 5.03
CA GLY A 104 15.65 7.31 4.58
C GLY A 104 16.10 7.18 3.14
N ALA A 105 16.68 6.03 2.85
CA ALA A 105 17.04 5.62 1.51
C ALA A 105 16.67 4.15 1.31
N SER A 106 16.29 3.78 0.09
CA SER A 106 16.01 2.39 -0.26
C SER A 106 16.42 2.08 -1.69
N ALA A 107 16.73 0.81 -1.92
CA ALA A 107 16.92 0.23 -3.23
C ALA A 107 15.96 -0.95 -3.37
N SER A 108 15.25 -1.03 -4.49
CA SER A 108 14.36 -2.15 -4.79
C SER A 108 14.56 -2.64 -6.22
N ALA A 109 14.29 -3.93 -6.41
CA ALA A 109 14.28 -4.59 -7.70
C ALA A 109 13.00 -5.41 -7.84
N VAL A 110 12.35 -5.32 -8.98
CA VAL A 110 11.26 -6.21 -9.37
C VAL A 110 11.59 -6.83 -10.72
N GLY A 111 11.42 -8.14 -10.83
CA GLY A 111 11.50 -8.87 -12.09
C GLY A 111 10.16 -9.53 -12.36
N TYR A 112 9.74 -9.54 -13.62
CA TYR A 112 8.50 -10.20 -14.01
C TYR A 112 8.66 -10.96 -15.32
N ARG A 113 7.89 -12.04 -15.45
CA ARG A 113 7.74 -12.82 -16.67
C ARG A 113 6.30 -13.29 -16.75
N LEU A 114 5.60 -12.90 -17.81
CA LEU A 114 4.24 -13.35 -18.05
C LEU A 114 4.23 -14.81 -18.51
N ASP A 115 3.14 -15.51 -18.19
CA ASP A 115 2.93 -16.88 -18.60
C ASP A 115 3.00 -17.01 -20.15
N PRO A 116 3.96 -17.76 -20.72
CA PRO A 116 4.13 -17.87 -22.16
C PRO A 116 2.97 -18.57 -22.86
N VAL A 117 2.16 -19.36 -22.15
CA VAL A 117 0.96 -19.98 -22.71
C VAL A 117 -0.12 -18.95 -23.00
N GLU A 118 -0.27 -17.98 -22.13
CA GLU A 118 -1.25 -16.86 -22.29
C GLU A 118 -0.68 -15.73 -23.17
N PHE A 119 0.65 -15.53 -23.12
CA PHE A 119 1.38 -14.47 -23.84
C PHE A 119 2.53 -15.04 -24.63
N PRO A 120 2.28 -15.61 -25.84
CA PRO A 120 3.32 -16.25 -26.65
C PRO A 120 4.43 -15.30 -27.11
N LEU A 121 4.26 -14.00 -26.97
CA LEU A 121 5.28 -12.98 -27.27
C LEU A 121 6.47 -13.02 -26.30
N GLY A 122 6.41 -13.80 -25.20
CA GLY A 122 7.50 -13.89 -24.24
C GLY A 122 7.74 -12.56 -23.51
N ILE A 123 6.68 -11.95 -22.98
CA ILE A 123 6.75 -10.66 -22.29
C ILE A 123 7.40 -10.84 -20.93
N ASN A 124 8.50 -10.13 -20.71
CA ASN A 124 9.23 -10.12 -19.43
C ASN A 124 9.91 -8.75 -19.22
N GLY A 125 10.46 -8.52 -18.04
CA GLY A 125 11.19 -7.30 -17.76
C GLY A 125 11.62 -7.19 -16.31
N TYR A 126 12.27 -6.06 -16.01
CA TYR A 126 12.64 -5.71 -14.64
C TYR A 126 12.59 -4.20 -14.43
N ALA A 127 12.46 -3.81 -13.18
CA ALA A 127 12.61 -2.43 -12.74
C ALA A 127 13.53 -2.36 -11.52
N LEU A 128 14.45 -1.40 -11.54
CA LEU A 128 15.30 -1.04 -10.40
C LEU A 128 14.85 0.34 -9.94
N THR A 129 14.63 0.51 -8.64
CA THR A 129 14.24 1.79 -8.06
C THR A 129 15.17 2.15 -6.91
N PHE A 130 15.69 3.37 -6.95
CA PHE A 130 16.39 3.99 -5.84
C PHE A 130 15.53 5.15 -5.33
N SER A 131 15.23 5.12 -4.04
CA SER A 131 14.41 6.15 -3.40
C SER A 131 15.17 6.78 -2.23
N SER A 132 15.01 8.08 -2.05
CA SER A 132 15.39 8.77 -0.82
C SER A 132 14.23 9.62 -0.34
N TYR A 133 14.04 9.69 0.98
CA TYR A 133 12.93 10.45 1.54
C TYR A 133 13.33 11.18 2.82
N ALA A 134 12.60 12.25 3.07
CA ALA A 134 12.60 12.98 4.32
C ALA A 134 11.18 13.00 4.89
N LEU A 135 11.04 12.73 6.18
CA LEU A 135 9.79 12.79 6.92
C LEU A 135 9.95 13.76 8.08
N TYR A 136 9.03 14.72 8.18
CA TYR A 136 8.97 15.72 9.24
C TYR A 136 7.66 15.64 10.00
N PRO A 137 7.66 15.39 11.32
CA PRO A 137 6.46 15.36 12.15
C PRO A 137 5.98 16.78 12.43
N TRP A 138 5.09 17.34 11.59
CA TRP A 138 4.55 18.69 11.73
C TRP A 138 3.71 18.86 13.00
N ALA A 139 2.84 17.90 13.28
CA ALA A 139 2.00 17.87 14.48
C ALA A 139 1.99 16.47 15.09
N ARG A 140 2.24 16.39 16.39
CA ARG A 140 2.19 15.15 17.17
C ARG A 140 1.40 15.35 18.44
N SER A 141 0.23 14.73 18.48
CA SER A 141 -0.66 14.73 19.64
C SER A 141 -1.32 13.37 19.85
N ARG A 142 -2.09 13.23 20.89
CA ARG A 142 -2.82 11.99 21.16
C ARG A 142 -3.88 11.68 20.10
N ASN A 143 -4.55 12.72 19.60
CA ASN A 143 -5.71 12.57 18.74
C ASN A 143 -5.47 13.03 17.30
N PHE A 144 -4.38 13.73 17.03
CA PHE A 144 -4.04 14.23 15.70
C PHE A 144 -2.54 14.17 15.45
N ASN A 145 -2.16 13.51 14.41
CA ASN A 145 -0.79 13.42 13.95
C ASN A 145 -0.72 13.82 12.47
N LEU A 146 0.27 14.63 12.13
CA LEU A 146 0.51 15.09 10.76
C LEU A 146 2.00 15.04 10.47
N PHE A 147 2.35 14.38 9.38
CA PHE A 147 3.71 14.28 8.87
C PHE A 147 3.78 14.87 7.47
N MET A 148 4.83 15.62 7.20
CA MET A 148 5.21 16.02 5.85
C MET A 148 6.23 15.03 5.31
N VAL A 149 6.09 14.67 4.05
CA VAL A 149 6.96 13.69 3.37
C VAL A 149 7.45 14.31 2.06
N ALA A 150 8.74 14.20 1.79
CA ALA A 150 9.33 14.48 0.50
C ALA A 150 10.09 13.24 0.03
N THR A 151 9.82 12.75 -1.18
CA THR A 151 10.46 11.57 -1.76
C THR A 151 11.03 11.87 -3.14
N LEU A 152 12.26 11.43 -3.37
CA LEU A 152 12.93 11.44 -4.66
C LEU A 152 13.09 10.00 -5.13
N ASP A 153 12.59 9.68 -6.31
CA ASP A 153 12.70 8.37 -6.93
C ASP A 153 13.47 8.43 -8.24
N GLN A 154 14.33 7.43 -8.44
CA GLN A 154 15.00 7.13 -9.71
C GLN A 154 14.68 5.69 -10.07
N LYS A 155 13.96 5.49 -11.19
CA LYS A 155 13.53 4.18 -11.66
C LYS A 155 14.18 3.90 -13.01
N HIS A 156 14.73 2.69 -13.16
CA HIS A 156 15.23 2.15 -14.42
C HIS A 156 14.39 0.92 -14.77
N ASN A 157 13.62 1.01 -15.84
CA ASN A 157 12.69 -0.03 -16.27
C ASN A 157 13.14 -0.58 -17.63
N VAL A 158 13.12 -1.90 -17.76
CA VAL A 158 13.40 -2.63 -19.02
C VAL A 158 12.25 -3.62 -19.25
N ASP A 159 11.58 -3.47 -20.39
CA ASP A 159 10.51 -4.35 -20.85
C ASP A 159 10.94 -5.03 -22.15
N ARG A 160 10.73 -6.33 -22.25
CA ARG A 160 11.14 -7.17 -23.38
C ARG A 160 9.96 -7.95 -23.95
N GLN A 161 9.99 -8.13 -25.26
CA GLN A 161 9.11 -9.02 -26.01
C GLN A 161 10.01 -9.96 -26.83
N ASP A 162 10.37 -11.11 -26.24
CA ASP A 162 11.39 -12.03 -26.77
C ASP A 162 11.09 -12.48 -28.21
N ALA A 163 9.82 -12.80 -28.51
CA ALA A 163 9.41 -13.27 -29.85
C ALA A 163 9.48 -12.16 -30.92
N ALA A 164 9.40 -10.89 -30.53
CA ALA A 164 9.52 -9.75 -31.43
C ALA A 164 10.95 -9.19 -31.46
N GLY A 165 11.85 -9.68 -30.58
CA GLY A 165 13.19 -9.10 -30.41
C GLY A 165 13.15 -7.63 -29.99
N ALA A 166 12.05 -7.18 -29.37
CA ALA A 166 11.86 -5.81 -28.96
C ALA A 166 12.21 -5.61 -27.48
N GLU A 167 12.98 -4.54 -27.22
CA GLU A 167 13.31 -4.10 -25.86
C GLU A 167 13.01 -2.61 -25.73
N THR A 168 12.42 -2.22 -24.63
CA THR A 168 12.16 -0.82 -24.29
C THR A 168 12.81 -0.51 -22.96
N GLN A 169 13.73 0.42 -22.94
CA GLN A 169 14.40 0.89 -21.73
C GLN A 169 13.97 2.33 -21.43
N ARG A 170 13.60 2.60 -20.18
CA ARG A 170 13.22 3.93 -19.74
C ARG A 170 13.69 4.24 -18.32
N ASN A 171 14.08 5.50 -18.13
CA ASN A 171 14.45 6.05 -16.84
C ASN A 171 13.37 7.05 -16.41
N ILE A 172 12.88 6.91 -15.18
CA ILE A 172 11.89 7.80 -14.61
C ILE A 172 12.49 8.44 -13.36
N SER A 173 12.50 9.77 -13.34
CA SER A 173 12.91 10.57 -12.19
C SER A 173 11.71 11.32 -11.67
N SER A 174 11.40 11.21 -10.38
CA SER A 174 10.25 11.90 -9.81
C SER A 174 10.53 12.48 -8.42
N LEU A 175 9.88 13.60 -8.14
CA LEU A 175 9.76 14.22 -6.82
C LEU A 175 8.31 14.12 -6.38
N THR A 176 8.09 13.58 -5.19
CA THR A 176 6.78 13.54 -4.53
C THR A 176 6.84 14.36 -3.25
N LEU A 177 5.91 15.29 -3.08
CA LEU A 177 5.70 16.05 -1.86
C LEU A 177 4.32 15.69 -1.33
N GLY A 178 4.23 15.42 -0.04
CA GLY A 178 2.97 14.99 0.54
C GLY A 178 2.83 15.21 2.02
N VAL A 179 1.62 14.95 2.47
CA VAL A 179 1.25 14.90 3.88
C VAL A 179 0.54 13.60 4.18
N THR A 180 0.79 13.04 5.35
CA THR A 180 0.08 11.86 5.86
C THR A 180 -0.20 12.04 7.33
N GLY A 181 -1.29 11.45 7.82
CA GLY A 181 -1.62 11.60 9.22
C GLY A 181 -2.77 10.73 9.68
N ASP A 182 -3.07 10.87 10.97
CA ASP A 182 -4.24 10.26 11.59
C ASP A 182 -4.97 11.24 12.50
N LEU A 183 -6.27 11.02 12.60
CA LEU A 183 -7.19 11.76 13.44
C LEU A 183 -8.08 10.79 14.22
N ARG A 184 -8.21 11.02 15.51
CA ARG A 184 -9.17 10.33 16.38
C ARG A 184 -10.20 11.33 16.87
N ASP A 185 -11.46 10.98 16.69
CA ASP A 185 -12.59 11.78 17.12
C ASP A 185 -13.64 10.94 17.86
N ASN A 186 -14.57 11.62 18.53
CA ASN A 186 -15.66 10.98 19.27
C ASN A 186 -17.00 11.09 18.53
N LEU A 187 -16.99 11.42 17.24
CA LEU A 187 -18.21 11.55 16.46
C LEU A 187 -18.89 10.18 16.32
N LEU A 188 -20.20 10.11 16.57
CA LEU A 188 -21.05 8.90 16.42
C LEU A 188 -20.46 7.64 17.08
N GLY A 189 -19.95 7.76 18.32
CA GLY A 189 -19.39 6.63 19.06
C GLY A 189 -17.88 6.43 18.89
N GLY A 190 -17.22 7.36 18.20
CA GLY A 190 -15.77 7.40 18.06
C GLY A 190 -15.27 6.78 16.76
N ALA A 191 -14.22 7.38 16.22
CA ALA A 191 -13.58 6.91 15.01
C ALA A 191 -12.07 7.16 14.99
N VAL A 192 -11.40 6.40 14.12
CA VAL A 192 -10.02 6.63 13.71
C VAL A 192 -10.03 6.85 12.21
N SER A 193 -9.49 7.97 11.77
CA SER A 193 -9.29 8.29 10.35
C SER A 193 -7.81 8.37 10.04
N THR A 194 -7.39 7.86 8.89
CA THR A 194 -6.05 8.09 8.33
C THR A 194 -6.20 8.75 6.98
N PHE A 195 -5.29 9.64 6.65
CA PHE A 195 -5.33 10.36 5.39
C PHE A 195 -3.92 10.53 4.82
N GLU A 196 -3.86 10.64 3.50
CA GLU A 196 -2.67 11.04 2.76
C GLU A 196 -3.06 11.89 1.56
N ALA A 197 -2.20 12.85 1.23
CA ALA A 197 -2.31 13.66 0.04
C ALA A 197 -0.92 13.91 -0.52
N ASN A 198 -0.70 13.56 -1.78
CA ASN A 198 0.60 13.63 -2.43
C ASN A 198 0.48 14.32 -3.78
N VAL A 199 1.45 15.16 -4.10
CA VAL A 199 1.67 15.72 -5.43
C VAL A 199 3.01 15.19 -5.94
N ALA A 200 2.99 14.52 -7.08
CA ALA A 200 4.19 14.00 -7.73
C ALA A 200 4.40 14.70 -9.08
N ALA A 201 5.65 15.04 -9.37
CA ALA A 201 6.09 15.50 -10.69
C ALA A 201 7.29 14.67 -11.11
N GLY A 202 7.33 14.27 -12.39
CA GLY A 202 8.38 13.41 -12.90
C GLY A 202 8.66 13.59 -14.38
N GLN A 203 9.75 12.97 -14.80
CA GLN A 203 10.20 12.91 -16.20
C GLN A 203 10.47 11.46 -16.59
N VAL A 204 10.07 11.11 -17.81
CA VAL A 204 10.32 9.81 -18.43
C VAL A 204 11.29 10.03 -19.59
N ARG A 205 12.38 9.26 -19.63
CA ARG A 205 13.38 9.29 -20.70
C ARG A 205 13.58 7.89 -21.25
N TYR A 206 13.29 7.69 -22.51
CA TYR A 206 13.54 6.45 -23.24
C TYR A 206 14.96 6.45 -23.79
N ALA A 207 15.67 5.31 -23.71
CA ALA A 207 17.05 5.20 -24.18
C ALA A 207 17.15 5.37 -25.70
N ASP A 208 16.25 4.75 -26.46
CA ASP A 208 16.24 4.74 -27.93
C ASP A 208 15.08 5.60 -28.52
N GLY A 209 14.57 6.56 -27.72
CA GLY A 209 13.36 7.31 -28.06
C GLY A 209 12.09 6.56 -27.67
N ALA A 210 10.97 7.30 -27.58
CA ALA A 210 9.69 6.70 -27.25
C ALA A 210 9.24 5.75 -28.36
N PRO A 211 8.77 4.53 -28.02
CA PRO A 211 8.22 3.59 -29.00
C PRO A 211 7.10 4.22 -29.82
N ALA A 212 7.02 3.87 -31.11
CA ALA A 212 5.98 4.37 -31.99
C ALA A 212 4.58 3.98 -31.47
N GLY A 213 3.67 4.95 -31.39
CA GLY A 213 2.30 4.75 -30.89
C GLY A 213 2.15 4.85 -29.36
N LEU A 214 3.23 5.11 -28.63
CA LEU A 214 3.15 5.46 -27.22
C LEU A 214 2.76 6.95 -27.07
N ASP A 215 1.71 7.18 -26.27
CA ASP A 215 1.18 8.52 -26.01
C ASP A 215 1.61 9.05 -24.62
N ASP A 216 2.63 8.44 -24.02
CA ASP A 216 3.13 8.86 -22.70
C ASP A 216 3.83 10.21 -22.79
N ALA A 217 3.52 11.10 -21.86
CA ALA A 217 4.18 12.40 -21.80
C ALA A 217 5.62 12.26 -21.28
N PRO A 218 6.59 13.00 -21.85
CA PRO A 218 7.98 12.99 -21.36
C PRO A 218 8.11 13.60 -19.96
N SER A 219 7.13 14.39 -19.53
CA SER A 219 7.01 14.93 -18.17
C SER A 219 5.57 14.85 -17.72
N TYR A 220 5.37 14.58 -16.45
CA TYR A 220 4.04 14.42 -15.88
C TYR A 220 3.95 15.03 -14.49
N SER A 221 2.72 15.35 -14.11
CA SER A 221 2.35 15.65 -12.73
C SER A 221 1.07 14.90 -12.40
N LYS A 222 0.96 14.47 -11.14
CA LYS A 222 -0.21 13.76 -10.63
C LYS A 222 -0.46 14.07 -9.17
N ILE A 223 -1.72 13.98 -8.76
CA ILE A 223 -2.16 14.13 -7.39
C ILE A 223 -2.70 12.78 -6.95
N PHE A 224 -2.34 12.35 -5.75
CA PHE A 224 -2.89 11.17 -5.08
C PHE A 224 -3.54 11.57 -3.77
N LEU A 225 -4.72 11.01 -3.49
CA LEU A 225 -5.45 11.19 -2.25
C LEU A 225 -5.84 9.82 -1.69
N GLY A 226 -5.64 9.63 -0.39
CA GLY A 226 -6.08 8.47 0.37
C GLY A 226 -6.79 8.88 1.65
N LEU A 227 -7.92 8.28 1.95
CA LEU A 227 -8.68 8.48 3.18
C LEU A 227 -9.22 7.14 3.64
N ASN A 228 -8.96 6.80 4.90
CA ASN A 228 -9.57 5.65 5.54
C ASN A 228 -10.25 6.10 6.83
N ARG A 229 -11.41 5.55 7.14
CA ARG A 229 -12.13 5.79 8.39
C ARG A 229 -12.67 4.48 8.95
N LEU A 230 -12.36 4.22 10.20
CA LEU A 230 -12.95 3.16 10.99
C LEU A 230 -13.86 3.78 12.04
N GLN A 231 -15.17 3.70 11.81
CA GLN A 231 -16.22 4.28 12.64
C GLN A 231 -16.84 3.21 13.53
N ASN A 232 -16.92 3.47 14.83
CA ASN A 232 -17.70 2.64 15.74
C ASN A 232 -19.18 2.95 15.56
N LEU A 233 -20.01 1.93 15.30
CA LEU A 233 -21.46 2.08 15.16
C LEU A 233 -22.21 1.56 16.39
N ILE A 234 -21.78 0.44 16.93
CA ILE A 234 -22.39 -0.22 18.11
C ILE A 234 -21.25 -0.74 19.00
N ASP A 235 -20.94 -0.01 20.06
CA ASP A 235 -20.05 -0.33 21.18
C ASP A 235 -19.05 -1.48 20.97
N GLY A 236 -18.08 -1.26 20.07
CA GLY A 236 -17.03 -2.23 19.77
C GLY A 236 -17.50 -3.56 19.18
N ARG A 237 -18.75 -3.65 18.70
CA ARG A 237 -19.31 -4.85 18.07
C ARG A 237 -19.52 -4.70 16.57
N LEU A 238 -19.97 -3.52 16.15
CA LEU A 238 -20.23 -3.24 14.75
C LEU A 238 -19.48 -1.98 14.34
N LEU A 239 -18.59 -2.14 13.37
CA LEU A 239 -17.77 -1.07 12.86
C LEU A 239 -18.07 -0.86 11.38
N LEU A 240 -18.06 0.39 10.93
CA LEU A 240 -18.04 0.73 9.51
C LEU A 240 -16.62 1.14 9.13
N TYR A 241 -16.04 0.43 8.19
CA TYR A 241 -14.79 0.83 7.54
C TYR A 241 -15.11 1.40 6.17
N ALA A 242 -14.59 2.60 5.90
CA ALA A 242 -14.67 3.25 4.61
C ALA A 242 -13.26 3.64 4.17
N ALA A 243 -12.88 3.29 2.95
CA ALA A 243 -11.61 3.66 2.34
C ALA A 243 -11.84 4.26 0.97
N LEU A 244 -11.28 5.43 0.71
CA LEU A 244 -11.28 6.11 -0.57
C LEU A 244 -9.84 6.35 -1.00
N ARG A 245 -9.48 5.93 -2.21
CA ARG A 245 -8.19 6.21 -2.83
C ARG A 245 -8.42 6.74 -4.22
N GLY A 246 -7.65 7.74 -4.64
CA GLY A 246 -7.78 8.29 -5.97
C GLY A 246 -6.49 8.91 -6.47
N GLN A 247 -6.31 8.88 -7.78
CA GLN A 247 -5.25 9.55 -8.51
C GLN A 247 -5.86 10.41 -9.61
N TYR A 248 -5.37 11.63 -9.73
CA TYR A 248 -5.68 12.53 -10.83
C TYR A 248 -4.38 12.91 -11.54
N ALA A 249 -4.25 12.52 -12.81
CA ALA A 249 -3.12 12.86 -13.65
C ALA A 249 -3.38 14.15 -14.42
N LEU A 250 -2.31 14.88 -14.70
CA LEU A 250 -2.32 16.12 -15.52
C LEU A 250 -1.64 15.92 -16.88
N ALA A 251 -1.25 14.67 -17.20
CA ALA A 251 -0.68 14.25 -18.45
C ALA A 251 -0.89 12.74 -18.64
N ASN A 252 -0.67 12.21 -19.82
CA ASN A 252 -0.62 10.77 -20.06
C ASN A 252 0.59 10.17 -19.34
N LEU A 253 0.37 9.15 -18.53
CA LEU A 253 1.37 8.56 -17.66
C LEU A 253 1.99 7.30 -18.26
N ASP A 254 3.27 7.08 -17.94
CA ASP A 254 3.89 5.76 -18.08
C ASP A 254 3.12 4.71 -17.28
N THR A 255 3.09 3.47 -17.76
CA THR A 255 2.36 2.36 -17.13
C THR A 255 2.78 2.08 -15.69
N GLY A 256 4.03 2.39 -15.32
CA GLY A 256 4.56 2.30 -13.96
C GLY A 256 4.02 3.36 -13.00
N GLU A 257 3.40 4.44 -13.53
CA GLU A 257 2.86 5.57 -12.77
C GLU A 257 1.34 5.59 -12.74
N GLN A 258 0.68 4.68 -13.47
CA GLN A 258 -0.77 4.60 -13.57
C GLN A 258 -1.44 4.04 -12.32
N PHE A 259 -2.68 4.43 -12.09
CA PHE A 259 -3.54 3.97 -11.02
C PHE A 259 -4.23 2.66 -11.39
N ARG A 260 -4.42 1.76 -10.41
CA ARG A 260 -5.05 0.45 -10.60
C ARG A 260 -6.27 0.32 -9.71
N ILE A 261 -7.38 -0.18 -10.27
CA ILE A 261 -8.64 -0.30 -9.53
C ILE A 261 -9.02 -1.73 -9.17
N GLY A 262 -8.57 -2.77 -9.89
CA GLY A 262 -8.81 -4.18 -9.55
C GLY A 262 -7.78 -4.75 -8.57
N GLY A 263 -8.17 -5.80 -7.85
CA GLY A 263 -7.31 -6.54 -6.94
C GLY A 263 -7.74 -6.51 -5.48
N PRO A 264 -6.98 -7.16 -4.59
CA PRO A 264 -7.34 -7.32 -3.18
C PRO A 264 -7.44 -5.99 -2.41
N ASP A 265 -6.70 -4.97 -2.84
CA ASP A 265 -6.72 -3.61 -2.26
C ASP A 265 -7.61 -2.66 -3.07
N GLY A 266 -8.26 -3.13 -4.11
CA GLY A 266 -9.15 -2.38 -4.99
C GLY A 266 -10.57 -2.93 -4.99
N VAL A 267 -11.13 -3.12 -6.18
CA VAL A 267 -12.39 -3.83 -6.38
C VAL A 267 -12.10 -5.32 -6.38
N ARG A 268 -12.37 -5.99 -5.25
CA ARG A 268 -11.97 -7.38 -4.96
C ARG A 268 -12.60 -8.42 -5.90
N ALA A 269 -13.66 -8.08 -6.58
CA ALA A 269 -14.27 -8.96 -7.57
C ALA A 269 -13.48 -9.07 -8.88
N PHE A 270 -12.45 -8.23 -9.09
CA PHE A 270 -11.63 -8.17 -10.30
C PHE A 270 -10.17 -8.50 -10.00
N ALA A 271 -9.45 -8.97 -11.03
CA ALA A 271 -8.07 -9.40 -10.89
C ALA A 271 -7.12 -8.24 -10.55
N PRO A 272 -5.97 -8.51 -9.89
CA PRO A 272 -4.89 -7.54 -9.78
C PRO A 272 -4.43 -7.08 -11.16
N GLY A 273 -4.35 -5.76 -11.37
CA GLY A 273 -4.00 -5.16 -12.66
C GLY A 273 -5.15 -4.97 -13.64
N GLU A 274 -6.35 -5.50 -13.34
CA GLU A 274 -7.55 -5.16 -14.09
C GLU A 274 -7.91 -3.68 -13.88
N GLY A 275 -8.13 -2.95 -14.95
CA GLY A 275 -8.39 -1.51 -14.90
C GLY A 275 -7.17 -0.73 -14.39
N THR A 276 -6.24 -0.43 -15.29
CA THR A 276 -5.07 0.41 -15.07
C THR A 276 -5.18 1.65 -15.95
N GLY A 277 -5.01 2.86 -15.39
CA GLY A 277 -5.15 4.11 -16.12
C GLY A 277 -4.57 5.32 -15.41
N ASP A 278 -4.59 6.48 -16.08
CA ASP A 278 -3.94 7.69 -15.60
C ASP A 278 -4.69 8.34 -14.42
N THR A 279 -6.02 8.34 -14.47
CA THR A 279 -6.89 8.95 -13.45
C THR A 279 -7.91 7.94 -12.99
N GLY A 280 -8.14 7.83 -11.70
CA GLY A 280 -9.15 6.92 -11.17
C GLY A 280 -9.35 7.05 -9.66
N ALA A 281 -10.39 6.40 -9.17
CA ALA A 281 -10.71 6.32 -7.76
C ALA A 281 -11.27 4.94 -7.40
N VAL A 282 -11.07 4.52 -6.16
CA VAL A 282 -11.62 3.30 -5.57
C VAL A 282 -12.22 3.63 -4.22
N LEU A 283 -13.45 3.20 -4.00
CA LEU A 283 -14.17 3.25 -2.74
C LEU A 283 -14.40 1.82 -2.24
N ASN A 284 -13.96 1.53 -1.03
CA ASN A 284 -14.26 0.30 -0.32
C ASN A 284 -15.09 0.62 0.91
N LEU A 285 -16.23 -0.05 1.07
CA LEU A 285 -17.09 0.05 2.25
C LEU A 285 -17.24 -1.33 2.87
N GLU A 286 -16.97 -1.45 4.16
CA GLU A 286 -17.10 -2.71 4.90
C GLU A 286 -17.86 -2.51 6.20
N LEU A 287 -18.86 -3.33 6.42
CA LEU A 287 -19.50 -3.49 7.72
C LEU A 287 -18.82 -4.66 8.45
N ARG A 288 -18.12 -4.35 9.54
CA ARG A 288 -17.31 -5.29 10.31
C ARG A 288 -18.01 -5.68 11.61
N LEU A 289 -18.24 -6.96 11.78
CA LEU A 289 -18.83 -7.55 12.99
C LEU A 289 -17.73 -8.18 13.84
N LEU A 290 -17.62 -7.74 15.08
CA LEU A 290 -16.86 -8.42 16.13
C LEU A 290 -17.83 -9.35 16.88
N PRO A 291 -17.70 -10.68 16.73
CA PRO A 291 -18.67 -11.60 17.27
C PRO A 291 -18.65 -11.58 18.82
N PRO A 292 -19.80 -11.77 19.49
CA PRO A 292 -19.83 -11.91 20.94
C PRO A 292 -19.17 -13.22 21.37
N GLU A 293 -18.57 -13.22 22.55
CA GLU A 293 -17.97 -14.43 23.13
C GLU A 293 -18.96 -15.59 23.30
N ALA A 294 -20.25 -15.28 23.46
CA ALA A 294 -21.30 -16.28 23.51
C ALA A 294 -21.40 -17.16 22.26
N TRP A 295 -20.92 -16.67 21.08
CA TRP A 295 -20.96 -17.43 19.84
C TRP A 295 -19.71 -18.30 19.62
N LEU A 296 -18.53 -17.78 19.94
CA LEU A 296 -17.26 -18.38 19.55
C LEU A 296 -16.28 -18.54 20.75
N GLY A 297 -16.73 -18.24 21.97
CA GLY A 297 -15.87 -18.28 23.14
C GLY A 297 -14.67 -17.32 22.97
N ARG A 298 -13.47 -17.79 23.34
CA ARG A 298 -12.24 -16.99 23.25
C ARG A 298 -11.86 -16.56 21.83
N LEU A 299 -12.28 -17.33 20.81
CA LEU A 299 -11.99 -17.01 19.42
C LEU A 299 -12.70 -15.72 18.95
N ALA A 300 -13.80 -15.34 19.61
CA ALA A 300 -14.51 -14.10 19.29
C ALA A 300 -13.63 -12.85 19.37
N ARG A 301 -12.61 -12.84 20.22
CA ARG A 301 -11.67 -11.72 20.38
C ARG A 301 -10.61 -11.64 19.28
N GLU A 302 -10.47 -12.71 18.51
CA GLU A 302 -9.46 -12.86 17.46
C GLU A 302 -10.06 -12.74 16.05
N MET A 303 -11.40 -12.77 15.93
CA MET A 303 -12.09 -12.86 14.64
C MET A 303 -12.91 -11.62 14.33
N VAL A 304 -12.89 -11.23 13.05
CA VAL A 304 -13.74 -10.17 12.49
C VAL A 304 -14.39 -10.71 11.22
N PHE A 305 -15.73 -10.67 11.17
CA PHE A 305 -16.51 -10.98 9.97
C PHE A 305 -16.89 -9.67 9.28
N SER A 306 -16.82 -9.63 7.97
CA SER A 306 -17.19 -8.42 7.25
C SER A 306 -18.05 -8.74 6.02
N ALA A 307 -19.01 -7.86 5.76
CA ALA A 307 -19.68 -7.75 4.46
C ALA A 307 -19.20 -6.46 3.80
N PHE A 308 -18.92 -6.49 2.49
CA PHE A 308 -18.34 -5.35 1.81
C PHE A 308 -18.92 -5.10 0.42
N VAL A 309 -18.78 -3.85 0.00
CA VAL A 309 -19.01 -3.40 -1.38
C VAL A 309 -17.84 -2.54 -1.80
N ASP A 310 -17.31 -2.82 -2.98
CA ASP A 310 -16.23 -2.09 -3.61
C ASP A 310 -16.72 -1.44 -4.90
N HIS A 311 -16.27 -0.23 -5.15
CA HIS A 311 -16.52 0.47 -6.42
C HIS A 311 -15.24 1.17 -6.88
N GLY A 312 -14.96 1.10 -8.19
CA GLY A 312 -13.81 1.78 -8.78
C GLY A 312 -14.13 2.29 -10.16
N GLU A 313 -13.66 3.49 -10.43
CA GLU A 313 -13.74 4.14 -11.74
C GLU A 313 -12.38 4.59 -12.20
N LEU A 314 -12.13 4.52 -13.49
CA LEU A 314 -10.90 5.03 -14.07
C LEU A 314 -11.11 5.62 -15.47
N ARG A 315 -10.21 6.54 -15.81
CA ARG A 315 -9.94 7.01 -17.16
C ARG A 315 -8.59 6.46 -17.58
N TYR A 316 -8.54 5.72 -18.70
CA TYR A 316 -7.33 5.06 -19.19
C TYR A 316 -6.24 6.06 -19.54
N ARG A 317 -6.59 7.14 -20.28
CA ARG A 317 -5.67 8.20 -20.66
C ARG A 317 -6.22 9.56 -20.26
N PHE A 318 -5.34 10.45 -19.82
CA PHE A 318 -5.67 11.84 -19.53
C PHE A 318 -6.09 12.58 -20.82
N ASP A 319 -5.28 12.47 -21.86
CA ASP A 319 -5.57 12.97 -23.20
C ASP A 319 -5.67 11.82 -24.21
N PRO A 320 -6.88 11.44 -24.63
CA PRO A 320 -7.10 10.37 -25.60
C PRO A 320 -7.03 10.87 -27.07
N ALA A 321 -6.61 12.11 -27.36
CA ALA A 321 -6.69 12.74 -28.69
C ALA A 321 -5.99 11.94 -29.80
N ARG A 322 -5.02 11.10 -29.45
CA ARG A 322 -4.28 10.22 -30.38
C ARG A 322 -4.86 8.82 -30.50
N GLN A 323 -5.94 8.52 -29.78
CA GLN A 323 -6.61 7.22 -29.82
C GLN A 323 -7.68 7.18 -30.92
N ASN A 324 -7.99 5.95 -31.41
CA ASN A 324 -9.06 5.77 -32.37
C ASN A 324 -10.42 6.26 -31.83
N ALA A 325 -11.27 6.79 -32.69
CA ALA A 325 -12.61 7.29 -32.33
C ALA A 325 -13.51 6.25 -31.61
N ARG A 326 -13.17 4.94 -31.67
CA ARG A 326 -13.84 3.85 -30.96
C ARG A 326 -13.24 3.54 -29.59
N PHE A 327 -12.20 4.24 -29.15
CA PHE A 327 -11.57 4.00 -27.87
C PHE A 327 -12.47 4.50 -26.73
N ILE A 328 -12.94 3.56 -25.90
CA ILE A 328 -13.69 3.88 -24.69
C ILE A 328 -12.66 4.20 -23.59
N ASN A 329 -12.49 5.48 -23.31
CA ASN A 329 -11.49 5.98 -22.34
C ASN A 329 -11.96 5.92 -20.88
N HIS A 330 -12.85 4.99 -20.55
CA HIS A 330 -13.42 4.87 -19.21
C HIS A 330 -13.70 3.41 -18.87
N ALA A 331 -13.51 3.05 -17.60
CA ALA A 331 -14.00 1.80 -17.03
C ALA A 331 -14.54 2.04 -15.62
N ALA A 332 -15.57 1.31 -15.26
CA ALA A 332 -16.13 1.27 -13.91
C ALA A 332 -16.36 -0.18 -13.51
N TYR A 333 -15.98 -0.53 -12.30
CA TYR A 333 -16.13 -1.86 -11.73
C TYR A 333 -16.79 -1.76 -10.37
N SER A 334 -17.70 -2.68 -10.07
CA SER A 334 -18.27 -2.84 -8.74
C SER A 334 -18.28 -4.30 -8.35
N GLY A 335 -18.02 -4.56 -7.08
CA GLY A 335 -18.05 -5.89 -6.52
C GLY A 335 -18.57 -5.88 -5.09
N GLY A 336 -19.01 -7.04 -4.62
CA GLY A 336 -19.46 -7.22 -3.24
C GLY A 336 -19.10 -8.59 -2.74
N GLY A 337 -19.04 -8.75 -1.43
CA GLY A 337 -18.67 -10.02 -0.87
C GLY A 337 -18.58 -10.06 0.66
N LEU A 338 -18.02 -11.14 1.13
CA LEU A 338 -17.79 -11.40 2.55
C LEU A 338 -16.30 -11.61 2.82
N SER A 339 -15.84 -11.23 4.01
CA SER A 339 -14.48 -11.52 4.45
C SER A 339 -14.42 -11.95 5.90
N LEU A 340 -13.38 -12.71 6.20
CA LEU A 340 -13.00 -13.15 7.53
C LEU A 340 -11.57 -12.69 7.79
N ALA A 341 -11.33 -12.03 8.91
CA ALA A 341 -10.02 -11.87 9.49
C ALA A 341 -9.94 -12.62 10.80
N TRP A 342 -8.88 -13.43 10.98
CA TRP A 342 -8.55 -14.10 12.23
C TRP A 342 -7.11 -13.76 12.59
N GLU A 343 -6.93 -13.05 13.69
CA GLU A 343 -5.64 -12.54 14.08
C GLU A 343 -5.36 -12.83 15.55
N ARG A 344 -4.21 -13.45 15.79
CA ARG A 344 -3.60 -13.56 17.12
C ARG A 344 -2.34 -12.71 17.13
N PRO A 345 -2.36 -11.54 17.78
CA PRO A 345 -1.23 -10.62 17.80
C PRO A 345 0.09 -11.32 18.15
N ARG A 346 1.17 -10.96 17.43
CA ARG A 346 2.52 -11.52 17.55
C ARG A 346 2.67 -13.00 17.19
N HIS A 347 1.64 -13.65 16.67
CA HIS A 347 1.69 -15.04 16.24
C HIS A 347 1.34 -15.17 14.76
N PHE A 348 0.08 -14.93 14.42
CA PHE A 348 -0.37 -15.06 13.05
C PHE A 348 -1.56 -14.14 12.72
N ALA A 349 -1.76 -13.91 11.43
CA ALA A 349 -2.99 -13.34 10.88
C ALA A 349 -3.42 -14.13 9.64
N LEU A 350 -4.71 -14.45 9.55
CA LEU A 350 -5.36 -15.02 8.38
C LEU A 350 -6.43 -14.05 7.89
N ARG A 351 -6.43 -13.75 6.60
CA ARG A 351 -7.49 -12.97 5.96
C ARG A 351 -7.97 -13.73 4.73
N VAL A 352 -9.28 -13.87 4.62
CA VAL A 352 -9.93 -14.51 3.46
C VAL A 352 -11.07 -13.63 3.02
N SER A 353 -11.21 -13.41 1.72
CA SER A 353 -12.36 -12.73 1.14
C SER A 353 -12.88 -13.51 -0.07
N VAL A 354 -14.20 -13.49 -0.21
CA VAL A 354 -14.94 -14.07 -1.33
C VAL A 354 -15.80 -12.97 -1.91
N SER A 355 -15.71 -12.72 -3.20
CA SER A 355 -16.37 -11.60 -3.88
C SER A 355 -16.95 -11.98 -5.22
N HIS A 356 -18.04 -11.30 -5.58
CA HIS A 356 -18.72 -11.38 -6.87
C HIS A 356 -18.72 -10.03 -7.57
N PRO A 357 -18.56 -9.97 -8.91
CA PRO A 357 -18.77 -8.75 -9.66
C PRO A 357 -20.26 -8.37 -9.66
N LEU A 358 -20.55 -7.10 -9.33
CA LEU A 358 -21.90 -6.52 -9.37
C LEU A 358 -22.11 -5.72 -10.64
N ALA A 359 -21.06 -5.05 -11.14
CA ALA A 359 -21.10 -4.30 -12.39
C ALA A 359 -19.69 -4.21 -12.99
N GLY A 360 -19.63 -4.02 -14.32
CA GLY A 360 -18.40 -3.96 -15.10
C GLY A 360 -18.01 -5.31 -15.70
N GLN A 361 -17.12 -5.27 -16.69
CA GLN A 361 -16.61 -6.46 -17.37
C GLN A 361 -15.08 -6.40 -17.38
N ALA A 362 -14.45 -7.48 -16.95
CA ALA A 362 -13.00 -7.65 -17.04
C ALA A 362 -12.56 -7.62 -18.52
N LYS A 363 -11.50 -6.90 -18.81
CA LYS A 363 -10.93 -6.78 -20.16
C LYS A 363 -9.63 -7.56 -20.31
N SER A 364 -8.83 -7.61 -19.25
CA SER A 364 -7.53 -8.31 -19.27
C SER A 364 -7.62 -9.74 -18.76
N ASP A 365 -8.37 -10.00 -17.70
CA ASP A 365 -8.63 -11.34 -17.16
C ASP A 365 -10.06 -11.78 -17.48
N THR A 366 -10.30 -12.17 -18.74
CA THR A 366 -11.62 -12.61 -19.22
C THR A 366 -12.05 -13.99 -18.72
N ARG A 367 -11.13 -14.77 -18.13
CA ARG A 367 -11.47 -16.00 -17.40
C ARG A 367 -11.97 -15.62 -16.01
N LEU A 368 -13.20 -15.15 -15.95
CA LEU A 368 -13.85 -14.79 -14.70
C LEU A 368 -13.80 -15.97 -13.73
N ARG A 369 -13.06 -15.82 -12.65
CA ARG A 369 -13.25 -16.63 -11.45
C ARG A 369 -14.38 -15.99 -10.67
N ASP A 370 -15.53 -16.61 -10.73
CA ASP A 370 -16.70 -16.18 -9.97
C ASP A 370 -17.18 -17.36 -9.11
N PRO A 371 -17.10 -17.28 -7.77
CA PRO A 371 -16.56 -16.16 -6.99
C PRO A 371 -15.04 -16.03 -7.04
N ARG A 372 -14.52 -14.80 -6.91
CA ARG A 372 -13.10 -14.55 -6.71
C ARG A 372 -12.75 -14.65 -5.23
N ILE A 373 -11.67 -15.37 -4.96
CA ILE A 373 -11.18 -15.60 -3.60
C ILE A 373 -9.79 -15.01 -3.48
N TYR A 374 -9.58 -14.21 -2.45
CA TYR A 374 -8.26 -13.79 -1.96
C TYR A 374 -8.04 -14.37 -0.57
N ALA A 375 -6.85 -14.86 -0.32
CA ALA A 375 -6.45 -15.39 0.98
C ALA A 375 -5.02 -14.95 1.27
N GLN A 376 -4.76 -14.59 2.52
CA GLN A 376 -3.42 -14.26 3.01
C GLN A 376 -3.26 -14.83 4.41
N PHE A 377 -2.13 -15.47 4.62
CA PHE A 377 -1.69 -15.96 5.92
C PHE A 377 -0.34 -15.33 6.26
N SER A 378 -0.22 -14.79 7.46
CA SER A 378 0.97 -14.11 7.96
C SER A 378 1.42 -14.75 9.25
N LEU A 379 2.72 -14.98 9.41
CA LEU A 379 3.38 -15.38 10.67
C LEU A 379 4.28 -14.24 11.15
N PHE A 380 4.27 -13.98 12.44
CA PHE A 380 5.06 -12.93 13.08
C PHE A 380 6.07 -13.53 14.05
N TYR A 381 7.29 -12.96 14.02
CA TYR A 381 8.39 -13.32 14.91
C TYR A 381 8.98 -12.07 15.56
#